data_ee14e635c7d5bc27c646477d2e06f1ce
#
_entry.id   ee14e635c7d5bc27c646477d2e06f1ce
#
_cell.length_a   1.000
_cell.length_b   1.000
_cell.length_c   1.000
_cell.angle_alpha   90.00
_cell.angle_beta   90.00
_cell.angle_gamma   90.00
#
_symmetry.space_group_name_H-M   'P 1'
#
loop_
_entity.id
_entity.type
_entity.pdbx_description
1 polymer ?
#
loop_
_entity_poly.entity_id
_entity_poly.type
_entity_poly.pdbx_seq_one_letter_code
_entity_poly.pdbx_strand_id
1 'polypeptide(L)'
;MKILVVYPDPFDRESFGALPGHEFVFAPDAPSHWKPDPAFDPLAYFDQCLRLARNHRIDAVVSTHDLGDLIASMVARELQLPGPRPEAVFLGLHKYYSRQREPSPIGCTPLGLHDPAPSLVYPVFLKPPWLKLGLLGFKLENDSDRDRALAIARHHYPAWARQYTPLFRKAIDEKKYPLATADILLVEEFIDGPQVTVEGWIHNGQTHLWAITDTNTFPGSQTIDNFSLPSRRSPEQQAAIARFAIDAIQRSGFDNGFFNLELWETPQGLRLTEVNGRAAVSFAGLHRAALGANIFAAVADLACGKEPAERPQATGRVAGQFNLISFQEAKAAELLNFEAAATIAELVLFHDPGHSIRPVSEFGSVLGQIELSGGSYEEIHARAEEIRKKVLR
;
A
#
# COMPACT_ATOMS: atom_id res chain seq x y z
N MET A 1 14.04 -4.64 23.22
CA MET A 1 12.77 -5.38 23.19
C MET A 1 12.82 -6.40 22.07
N LYS A 2 12.05 -7.47 22.18
CA LYS A 2 11.99 -8.53 21.18
C LYS A 2 10.72 -8.36 20.33
N ILE A 3 10.88 -8.18 19.03
CA ILE A 3 9.80 -7.79 18.10
C ILE A 3 9.58 -8.92 17.08
N LEU A 4 8.34 -9.36 16.92
CA LEU A 4 7.95 -10.27 15.83
C LEU A 4 7.59 -9.46 14.60
N VAL A 5 8.28 -9.73 13.48
CA VAL A 5 7.92 -9.19 12.16
C VAL A 5 7.04 -10.23 11.46
N VAL A 6 5.79 -9.85 11.22
CA VAL A 6 4.77 -10.69 10.56
C VAL A 6 4.73 -10.38 9.08
N TYR A 7 4.65 -11.41 8.25
CA TYR A 7 4.59 -11.27 6.79
C TYR A 7 5.83 -10.58 6.17
N PRO A 8 7.07 -10.95 6.65
CA PRO A 8 8.28 -10.26 6.21
C PRO A 8 8.63 -10.60 4.77
N ASP A 9 9.14 -9.61 4.06
CA ASP A 9 9.85 -9.79 2.81
C ASP A 9 11.38 -9.64 3.01
N PRO A 10 12.22 -9.83 1.97
CA PRO A 10 13.66 -9.64 2.08
C PRO A 10 14.06 -8.23 2.52
N PHE A 11 13.35 -7.19 2.07
CA PHE A 11 13.63 -5.80 2.44
C PHE A 11 13.31 -5.52 3.91
N ASP A 12 12.21 -6.10 4.44
CA ASP A 12 11.89 -6.04 5.87
C ASP A 12 12.97 -6.71 6.72
N ARG A 13 13.43 -7.90 6.30
CA ARG A 13 14.47 -8.65 7.03
C ARG A 13 15.77 -7.86 7.13
N GLU A 14 16.19 -7.25 6.03
CA GLU A 14 17.38 -6.41 5.99
C GLU A 14 17.20 -5.16 6.85
N SER A 15 16.10 -4.43 6.64
CA SER A 15 15.87 -3.13 7.26
C SER A 15 15.65 -3.22 8.77
N PHE A 16 14.79 -4.12 9.24
CA PHE A 16 14.61 -4.34 10.68
C PHE A 16 15.84 -4.99 11.30
N GLY A 17 16.48 -5.96 10.63
CA GLY A 17 17.66 -6.64 11.14
C GLY A 17 18.86 -5.71 11.35
N ALA A 18 18.92 -4.59 10.64
CA ALA A 18 19.95 -3.57 10.79
C ALA A 18 19.68 -2.57 11.94
N LEU A 19 18.47 -2.58 12.55
CA LEU A 19 18.14 -1.64 13.62
C LEU A 19 18.82 -2.04 14.94
N PRO A 20 19.54 -1.11 15.60
CA PRO A 20 20.12 -1.37 16.91
C PRO A 20 19.07 -1.35 18.02
N GLY A 21 19.37 -1.99 19.15
CA GLY A 21 18.58 -1.89 20.38
C GLY A 21 17.36 -2.81 20.45
N HIS A 22 17.07 -3.58 19.40
CA HIS A 22 15.97 -4.55 19.34
C HIS A 22 16.49 -5.92 18.89
N GLU A 23 15.80 -6.97 19.30
CA GLU A 23 15.92 -8.32 18.75
C GLU A 23 14.72 -8.60 17.87
N PHE A 24 14.94 -8.96 16.61
CA PHE A 24 13.84 -9.24 15.67
C PHE A 24 13.71 -10.74 15.44
N VAL A 25 12.48 -11.23 15.55
CA VAL A 25 12.07 -12.57 15.17
C VAL A 25 11.20 -12.43 13.94
N PHE A 26 11.57 -13.13 12.88
CA PHE A 26 10.82 -13.07 11.62
C PHE A 26 9.90 -14.28 11.50
N ALA A 27 8.62 -14.04 11.22
CA ALA A 27 7.70 -15.07 10.81
C ALA A 27 8.15 -15.73 9.50
N PRO A 28 7.61 -16.90 9.10
CA PRO A 28 7.86 -17.46 7.78
C PRO A 28 7.50 -16.49 6.67
N ASP A 29 8.12 -16.70 5.51
CA ASP A 29 7.85 -15.89 4.34
C ASP A 29 6.38 -15.99 3.93
N ALA A 30 5.83 -14.86 3.57
CA ALA A 30 4.48 -14.74 3.11
C ALA A 30 4.39 -14.97 1.59
N PRO A 31 3.20 -15.31 1.06
CA PRO A 31 3.02 -15.40 -0.37
C PRO A 31 3.20 -14.03 -1.04
N SER A 32 3.46 -14.06 -2.34
CA SER A 32 3.61 -12.86 -3.16
C SER A 32 2.37 -11.95 -3.08
N HIS A 33 2.60 -10.64 -3.05
CA HIS A 33 1.52 -9.64 -3.14
C HIS A 33 0.85 -9.58 -4.52
N TRP A 34 1.53 -10.09 -5.55
CA TRP A 34 1.11 -9.94 -6.95
C TRP A 34 0.25 -11.08 -7.46
N LYS A 35 0.22 -12.20 -6.75
CA LYS A 35 -0.57 -13.38 -7.13
C LYS A 35 -1.01 -14.15 -5.89
N PRO A 36 -2.24 -14.70 -5.88
CA PRO A 36 -2.69 -15.55 -4.80
C PRO A 36 -1.92 -16.87 -4.79
N ASP A 37 -1.59 -17.36 -3.60
CA ASP A 37 -1.00 -18.69 -3.40
C ASP A 37 -2.11 -19.67 -2.99
N PRO A 38 -2.41 -20.68 -3.80
CA PRO A 38 -3.43 -21.69 -3.46
C PRO A 38 -3.10 -22.53 -2.21
N ALA A 39 -1.80 -22.64 -1.87
CA ALA A 39 -1.32 -23.40 -0.72
C ALA A 39 -1.31 -22.59 0.57
N PHE A 40 -1.46 -21.27 0.50
CA PHE A 40 -1.44 -20.41 1.68
C PHE A 40 -2.74 -20.52 2.49
N ASP A 41 -2.61 -20.99 3.73
CA ASP A 41 -3.68 -20.97 4.73
C ASP A 41 -3.45 -19.80 5.70
N PRO A 42 -4.24 -18.72 5.61
CA PRO A 42 -4.04 -17.52 6.43
C PRO A 42 -4.30 -17.76 7.93
N LEU A 43 -5.17 -18.70 8.31
CA LEU A 43 -5.43 -19.03 9.70
C LEU A 43 -4.30 -19.88 10.29
N ALA A 44 -3.78 -20.86 9.54
CA ALA A 44 -2.61 -21.63 9.95
C ALA A 44 -1.38 -20.73 10.11
N TYR A 45 -1.22 -19.74 9.22
CA TYR A 45 -0.15 -18.74 9.31
C TYR A 45 -0.31 -17.85 10.56
N PHE A 46 -1.51 -17.35 10.84
CA PHE A 46 -1.81 -16.62 12.08
C PHE A 46 -1.45 -17.45 13.32
N ASP A 47 -1.88 -18.71 13.38
CA ASP A 47 -1.58 -19.60 14.51
C ASP A 47 -0.07 -19.86 14.65
N GLN A 48 0.65 -19.92 13.54
CA GLN A 48 2.11 -20.04 13.56
C GLN A 48 2.78 -18.77 14.11
N CYS A 49 2.34 -17.57 13.70
CA CYS A 49 2.82 -16.32 14.27
C CYS A 49 2.55 -16.23 15.77
N LEU A 50 1.38 -16.67 16.24
CA LEU A 50 1.03 -16.67 17.64
C LEU A 50 1.91 -17.64 18.45
N ARG A 51 2.19 -18.84 17.91
CA ARG A 51 3.13 -19.80 18.53
C ARG A 51 4.54 -19.22 18.60
N LEU A 52 5.04 -18.61 17.54
CA LEU A 52 6.36 -17.97 17.53
C LEU A 52 6.43 -16.87 18.59
N ALA A 53 5.42 -16.01 18.65
CA ALA A 53 5.36 -14.93 19.63
C ALA A 53 5.43 -15.43 21.07
N ARG A 54 4.69 -16.48 21.39
CA ARG A 54 4.71 -17.11 22.73
C ARG A 54 6.06 -17.78 23.04
N ASN A 55 6.59 -18.57 22.12
CA ASN A 55 7.85 -19.31 22.29
C ASN A 55 9.03 -18.37 22.51
N HIS A 56 9.07 -17.26 21.79
CA HIS A 56 10.14 -16.26 21.88
C HIS A 56 9.88 -15.18 22.95
N ARG A 57 8.71 -15.18 23.61
CA ARG A 57 8.31 -14.16 24.59
C ARG A 57 8.43 -12.77 24.00
N ILE A 58 7.72 -12.55 22.88
CA ILE A 58 7.76 -11.30 22.12
C ILE A 58 7.15 -10.16 22.92
N ASP A 59 7.77 -8.99 22.88
CA ASP A 59 7.32 -7.75 23.52
C ASP A 59 6.45 -6.89 22.59
N ALA A 60 6.59 -7.07 21.26
CA ALA A 60 5.88 -6.27 20.27
C ALA A 60 5.71 -7.04 18.95
N VAL A 61 4.71 -6.67 18.15
CA VAL A 61 4.42 -7.26 16.84
C VAL A 61 4.29 -6.16 15.81
N VAL A 62 4.84 -6.38 14.61
CA VAL A 62 4.82 -5.40 13.53
C VAL A 62 4.65 -6.09 12.18
N SER A 63 4.04 -5.40 11.23
CA SER A 63 4.09 -5.71 9.80
C SER A 63 4.13 -4.44 8.97
N THR A 64 4.64 -4.56 7.76
CA THR A 64 4.71 -3.50 6.75
C THR A 64 3.76 -3.76 5.58
N HIS A 65 2.97 -4.83 5.67
CA HIS A 65 2.06 -5.31 4.63
C HIS A 65 0.61 -5.33 5.10
N ASP A 66 -0.32 -5.01 4.22
CA ASP A 66 -1.74 -4.86 4.57
C ASP A 66 -2.34 -6.11 5.22
N LEU A 67 -2.16 -7.29 4.61
CA LEU A 67 -2.66 -8.54 5.19
C LEU A 67 -1.86 -8.93 6.44
N GLY A 68 -0.56 -8.68 6.40
CA GLY A 68 0.34 -8.88 7.54
C GLY A 68 -0.02 -8.00 8.72
N ASP A 69 -0.43 -6.74 8.49
CA ASP A 69 -0.84 -5.81 9.54
C ASP A 69 -2.11 -6.28 10.26
N LEU A 70 -3.08 -6.80 9.51
CA LEU A 70 -4.26 -7.42 10.12
C LEU A 70 -3.87 -8.62 10.99
N ILE A 71 -2.97 -9.49 10.53
CA ILE A 71 -2.48 -10.63 11.31
C ILE A 71 -1.69 -10.14 12.53
N ALA A 72 -0.81 -9.16 12.37
CA ALA A 72 -0.02 -8.58 13.45
C ALA A 72 -0.91 -7.98 14.55
N SER A 73 -1.94 -7.21 14.15
CA SER A 73 -2.91 -6.64 15.10
C SER A 73 -3.70 -7.72 15.86
N MET A 74 -4.06 -8.83 15.20
CA MET A 74 -4.71 -9.96 15.84
C MET A 74 -3.79 -10.68 16.83
N VAL A 75 -2.51 -10.89 16.48
CA VAL A 75 -1.51 -11.49 17.38
C VAL A 75 -1.27 -10.59 18.59
N ALA A 76 -1.12 -9.28 18.36
CA ALA A 76 -0.95 -8.30 19.43
C ALA A 76 -2.13 -8.31 20.40
N ARG A 77 -3.37 -8.34 19.88
CA ARG A 77 -4.59 -8.46 20.70
C ARG A 77 -4.60 -9.73 21.56
N GLU A 78 -4.30 -10.90 20.98
CA GLU A 78 -4.28 -12.17 21.71
C GLU A 78 -3.24 -12.24 22.83
N LEU A 79 -2.18 -11.43 22.72
CA LEU A 79 -1.08 -11.35 23.69
C LEU A 79 -1.14 -10.10 24.57
N GLN A 80 -2.16 -9.25 24.39
CA GLN A 80 -2.30 -7.96 25.08
C GLN A 80 -1.09 -7.04 24.91
N LEU A 81 -0.49 -7.05 23.72
CA LEU A 81 0.62 -6.19 23.32
C LEU A 81 0.10 -4.89 22.69
N PRO A 82 0.92 -3.83 22.67
CA PRO A 82 0.59 -2.61 21.95
C PRO A 82 0.34 -2.88 20.45
N GLY A 83 -0.53 -2.07 19.84
CA GLY A 83 -0.85 -2.14 18.42
C GLY A 83 -2.27 -1.65 18.12
N PRO A 84 -2.64 -1.51 16.85
CA PRO A 84 -3.99 -1.14 16.47
C PRO A 84 -4.98 -2.28 16.77
N ARG A 85 -6.25 -1.92 16.99
CA ARG A 85 -7.31 -2.93 17.07
C ARG A 85 -7.52 -3.59 15.70
N PRO A 86 -7.70 -4.92 15.63
CA PRO A 86 -7.94 -5.61 14.35
C PRO A 86 -9.13 -5.06 13.56
N GLU A 87 -10.19 -4.63 14.26
CA GLU A 87 -11.33 -3.96 13.63
C GLU A 87 -10.94 -2.64 12.97
N ALA A 88 -10.04 -1.86 13.58
CA ALA A 88 -9.57 -0.60 13.02
C ALA A 88 -8.74 -0.81 11.75
N VAL A 89 -7.87 -1.81 11.75
CA VAL A 89 -7.10 -2.23 10.57
C VAL A 89 -8.04 -2.71 9.47
N PHE A 90 -9.01 -3.57 9.79
CA PHE A 90 -10.03 -4.05 8.86
C PHE A 90 -10.80 -2.90 8.21
N LEU A 91 -11.21 -1.89 8.97
CA LEU A 91 -11.97 -0.73 8.47
C LEU A 91 -11.18 0.10 7.46
N GLY A 92 -9.87 0.22 7.62
CA GLY A 92 -9.00 0.82 6.62
C GLY A 92 -8.85 -0.06 5.38
N LEU A 93 -8.66 -1.36 5.59
CA LEU A 93 -8.42 -2.34 4.54
C LEU A 93 -9.64 -2.53 3.62
N HIS A 94 -10.84 -2.54 4.17
CA HIS A 94 -12.08 -2.82 3.45
C HIS A 94 -12.74 -1.53 2.94
N LYS A 95 -12.46 -1.17 1.69
CA LYS A 95 -12.82 0.11 1.05
C LYS A 95 -14.32 0.48 1.19
N TYR A 96 -15.24 -0.48 1.12
CA TYR A 96 -16.67 -0.18 1.32
C TYR A 96 -16.95 0.44 2.69
N TYR A 97 -16.38 -0.12 3.75
CA TYR A 97 -16.57 0.41 5.11
C TYR A 97 -15.71 1.65 5.38
N SER A 98 -14.57 1.78 4.73
CA SER A 98 -13.77 3.01 4.72
C SER A 98 -14.58 4.18 4.15
N ARG A 99 -15.21 3.99 2.98
CA ARG A 99 -16.03 5.03 2.32
C ARG A 99 -17.12 5.61 3.21
N GLN A 100 -17.74 4.80 4.07
CA GLN A 100 -18.79 5.25 4.98
C GLN A 100 -18.32 6.20 6.10
N ARG A 101 -17.00 6.33 6.28
CA ARG A 101 -16.36 7.11 7.34
C ARG A 101 -15.57 8.32 6.84
N GLU A 102 -15.38 8.42 5.55
CA GLU A 102 -14.56 9.46 4.94
C GLU A 102 -15.20 10.86 5.08
N PRO A 103 -14.39 11.92 5.22
CA PRO A 103 -14.90 13.31 5.28
C PRO A 103 -15.63 13.71 4.00
N SER A 104 -15.19 13.18 2.88
CA SER A 104 -15.74 13.44 1.55
C SER A 104 -15.75 12.13 0.76
N PRO A 105 -16.76 11.26 0.98
CA PRO A 105 -16.76 9.93 0.41
C PRO A 105 -16.91 9.96 -1.11
N ILE A 106 -16.23 9.03 -1.76
CA ILE A 106 -16.44 8.69 -3.16
C ILE A 106 -17.76 7.95 -3.28
N GLY A 107 -18.55 8.24 -4.30
CA GLY A 107 -19.77 7.46 -4.62
C GLY A 107 -19.37 5.99 -4.80
N CYS A 108 -19.97 5.10 -4.01
CA CYS A 108 -19.59 3.69 -3.95
C CYS A 108 -20.82 2.82 -3.75
N THR A 109 -21.02 1.87 -4.67
CA THR A 109 -22.12 0.89 -4.62
C THR A 109 -21.56 -0.52 -4.66
N PRO A 110 -21.90 -1.42 -3.71
CA PRO A 110 -21.52 -2.82 -3.78
C PRO A 110 -22.33 -3.55 -4.86
N LEU A 111 -21.64 -4.39 -5.63
CA LEU A 111 -22.19 -5.26 -6.66
C LEU A 111 -21.81 -6.70 -6.32
N GLY A 112 -22.79 -7.59 -6.17
CA GLY A 112 -22.52 -9.03 -5.98
C GLY A 112 -21.75 -9.59 -7.17
N LEU A 113 -20.71 -10.35 -6.91
CA LEU A 113 -19.80 -10.90 -7.95
C LEU A 113 -20.56 -11.67 -9.04
N HIS A 114 -21.64 -12.35 -8.66
CA HIS A 114 -22.48 -13.18 -9.53
C HIS A 114 -23.80 -12.54 -9.90
N ASP A 115 -24.06 -11.33 -9.42
CA ASP A 115 -25.29 -10.61 -9.78
C ASP A 115 -25.30 -10.28 -11.28
N PRO A 116 -26.49 -10.08 -11.85
CA PRO A 116 -26.63 -9.55 -13.21
C PRO A 116 -25.86 -8.24 -13.35
N ALA A 117 -25.24 -8.04 -14.52
CA ALA A 117 -24.52 -6.80 -14.79
C ALA A 117 -25.49 -5.61 -14.73
N PRO A 118 -25.25 -4.60 -13.87
CA PRO A 118 -26.14 -3.45 -13.75
C PRO A 118 -25.97 -2.50 -14.93
N SER A 119 -26.99 -1.71 -15.19
CA SER A 119 -26.83 -0.51 -16.03
C SER A 119 -26.04 0.53 -15.25
N LEU A 120 -24.96 1.04 -15.84
CA LEU A 120 -24.05 2.00 -15.21
C LEU A 120 -24.03 3.34 -15.97
N VAL A 121 -23.79 4.41 -15.24
CA VAL A 121 -23.47 5.72 -15.83
C VAL A 121 -21.93 5.85 -15.85
N TYR A 122 -21.37 5.84 -17.04
CA TYR A 122 -19.92 5.84 -17.25
C TYR A 122 -19.33 7.27 -17.28
N PRO A 123 -18.01 7.45 -16.97
CA PRO A 123 -17.07 6.41 -16.53
C PRO A 123 -17.23 6.07 -15.04
N VAL A 124 -16.94 4.80 -14.67
CA VAL A 124 -16.87 4.33 -13.29
C VAL A 124 -15.62 3.47 -13.08
N PHE A 125 -15.25 3.25 -11.81
CA PHE A 125 -14.16 2.36 -11.44
C PHE A 125 -14.70 1.13 -10.72
N LEU A 126 -14.35 -0.07 -11.21
CA LEU A 126 -14.75 -1.35 -10.62
C LEU A 126 -13.56 -2.00 -9.94
N LYS A 127 -13.69 -2.43 -8.68
CA LYS A 127 -12.61 -3.09 -7.94
C LYS A 127 -13.13 -3.97 -6.80
N PRO A 128 -12.34 -4.97 -6.32
CA PRO A 128 -12.59 -5.65 -5.06
C PRO A 128 -12.49 -4.70 -3.86
N PRO A 129 -13.22 -4.94 -2.76
CA PRO A 129 -13.22 -4.01 -1.62
C PRO A 129 -11.92 -3.98 -0.81
N TRP A 130 -11.02 -4.95 -0.96
CA TRP A 130 -9.86 -5.12 -0.10
C TRP A 130 -8.54 -5.41 -0.85
N LEU A 131 -8.55 -5.56 -2.18
CA LEU A 131 -7.31 -5.69 -2.95
C LEU A 131 -6.59 -4.35 -3.09
N LYS A 132 -5.27 -4.44 -3.25
CA LYS A 132 -4.30 -3.36 -3.34
C LYS A 132 -3.58 -3.36 -4.68
N LEU A 133 -2.73 -2.38 -4.93
CA LEU A 133 -1.86 -2.31 -6.12
C LEU A 133 -2.63 -2.32 -7.45
N GLY A 134 -3.87 -1.84 -7.47
CA GLY A 134 -4.72 -1.86 -8.67
C GLY A 134 -5.16 -3.26 -9.11
N LEU A 135 -4.90 -4.31 -8.32
CA LEU A 135 -5.29 -5.69 -8.66
C LEU A 135 -6.80 -5.82 -8.81
N LEU A 136 -7.23 -6.33 -9.97
CA LEU A 136 -8.64 -6.42 -10.37
C LEU A 136 -9.38 -5.08 -10.32
N GLY A 137 -8.65 -3.97 -10.50
CA GLY A 137 -9.20 -2.64 -10.65
C GLY A 137 -9.35 -2.28 -12.14
N PHE A 138 -10.52 -1.79 -12.54
CA PHE A 138 -10.85 -1.51 -13.92
C PHE A 138 -11.59 -0.17 -14.06
N LYS A 139 -11.09 0.70 -14.92
CA LYS A 139 -11.87 1.83 -15.45
C LYS A 139 -12.85 1.27 -16.47
N LEU A 140 -14.12 1.61 -16.32
CA LEU A 140 -15.17 1.19 -17.25
C LEU A 140 -15.69 2.43 -17.98
N GLU A 141 -15.67 2.40 -19.29
CA GLU A 141 -16.14 3.48 -20.15
C GLU A 141 -17.44 3.12 -20.90
N ASN A 142 -17.79 1.82 -20.91
CA ASN A 142 -18.97 1.29 -21.59
C ASN A 142 -19.32 -0.12 -21.08
N ASP A 143 -20.43 -0.68 -21.57
CA ASP A 143 -20.92 -2.00 -21.21
C ASP A 143 -19.95 -3.14 -21.59
N SER A 144 -19.21 -3.02 -22.69
CA SER A 144 -18.22 -4.01 -23.10
C SER A 144 -17.06 -4.10 -22.10
N ASP A 145 -16.59 -2.97 -21.59
CA ASP A 145 -15.57 -2.92 -20.54
C ASP A 145 -16.09 -3.55 -19.25
N ARG A 146 -17.34 -3.24 -18.87
CA ARG A 146 -17.99 -3.84 -17.70
C ARG A 146 -18.03 -5.36 -17.81
N ASP A 147 -18.50 -5.89 -18.92
CA ASP A 147 -18.69 -7.33 -19.11
C ASP A 147 -17.35 -8.08 -19.11
N ARG A 148 -16.32 -7.50 -19.73
CA ARG A 148 -14.95 -7.99 -19.70
C ARG A 148 -14.38 -7.98 -18.28
N ALA A 149 -14.52 -6.87 -17.55
CA ALA A 149 -14.02 -6.72 -16.19
C ALA A 149 -14.69 -7.72 -15.23
N LEU A 150 -16.02 -7.90 -15.34
CA LEU A 150 -16.75 -8.88 -14.54
C LEU A 150 -16.31 -10.31 -14.83
N ALA A 151 -16.04 -10.67 -16.11
CA ALA A 151 -15.54 -11.99 -16.46
C ALA A 151 -14.16 -12.26 -15.83
N ILE A 152 -13.23 -11.28 -15.90
CA ILE A 152 -11.90 -11.37 -15.28
C ILE A 152 -12.03 -11.47 -13.75
N ALA A 153 -12.85 -10.60 -13.14
CA ALA A 153 -13.05 -10.60 -11.70
C ALA A 153 -13.63 -11.95 -11.21
N ARG A 154 -14.66 -12.48 -11.86
CA ARG A 154 -15.26 -13.78 -11.51
C ARG A 154 -14.26 -14.94 -11.56
N HIS A 155 -13.31 -14.87 -12.47
CA HIS A 155 -12.26 -15.89 -12.60
C HIS A 155 -11.21 -15.80 -11.47
N HIS A 156 -10.76 -14.60 -11.14
CA HIS A 156 -9.61 -14.39 -10.24
C HIS A 156 -9.97 -14.10 -8.78
N TYR A 157 -11.09 -13.45 -8.52
CA TYR A 157 -11.54 -13.04 -7.18
C TYR A 157 -11.53 -14.18 -6.14
N PRO A 158 -12.06 -15.40 -6.45
CA PRO A 158 -12.15 -16.46 -5.43
C PRO A 158 -10.79 -16.90 -4.88
N ALA A 159 -9.74 -16.82 -5.68
CA ALA A 159 -8.39 -17.16 -5.24
C ALA A 159 -7.85 -16.15 -4.21
N TRP A 160 -8.13 -14.88 -4.39
CA TRP A 160 -7.79 -13.83 -3.43
C TRP A 160 -8.68 -13.88 -2.18
N ALA A 161 -9.99 -14.06 -2.34
CA ALA A 161 -10.94 -14.12 -1.23
C ALA A 161 -10.55 -15.17 -0.19
N ARG A 162 -10.01 -16.31 -0.62
CA ARG A 162 -9.51 -17.37 0.28
C ARG A 162 -8.41 -16.90 1.24
N GLN A 163 -7.64 -15.87 0.88
CA GLN A 163 -6.57 -15.34 1.74
C GLN A 163 -7.08 -14.29 2.74
N TYR A 164 -8.11 -13.53 2.39
CA TYR A 164 -8.62 -12.41 3.19
C TYR A 164 -9.83 -12.79 4.06
N THR A 165 -10.83 -13.45 3.46
CA THR A 165 -12.12 -13.74 4.11
C THR A 165 -12.01 -14.49 5.44
N PRO A 166 -11.16 -15.53 5.60
CA PRO A 166 -11.01 -16.21 6.89
C PRO A 166 -10.46 -15.31 7.99
N LEU A 167 -9.54 -14.41 7.67
CA LEU A 167 -9.00 -13.45 8.62
C LEU A 167 -10.03 -12.40 9.01
N PHE A 168 -10.84 -11.91 8.08
CA PHE A 168 -11.91 -10.97 8.38
C PHE A 168 -12.88 -11.60 9.39
N ARG A 169 -13.37 -12.82 9.16
CA ARG A 169 -14.23 -13.55 10.11
C ARG A 169 -13.64 -13.63 11.51
N LYS A 170 -12.34 -13.80 11.61
CA LYS A 170 -11.65 -13.87 12.90
C LYS A 170 -11.42 -12.50 13.55
N ALA A 171 -11.25 -11.46 12.74
CA ALA A 171 -10.89 -10.12 13.19
C ALA A 171 -12.08 -9.30 13.69
N ILE A 172 -13.29 -9.49 13.08
CA ILE A 172 -14.45 -8.61 13.29
C ILE A 172 -15.73 -9.39 13.59
N ASP A 173 -16.77 -8.67 14.01
CA ASP A 173 -18.14 -9.20 14.12
C ASP A 173 -18.88 -9.06 12.78
N GLU A 174 -19.13 -10.17 12.08
CA GLU A 174 -19.84 -10.21 10.80
C GLU A 174 -21.27 -9.64 10.88
N LYS A 175 -21.91 -9.68 12.05
CA LYS A 175 -23.24 -9.05 12.21
C LYS A 175 -23.17 -7.55 12.09
N LYS A 176 -22.08 -6.93 12.54
CA LYS A 176 -21.80 -5.52 12.42
C LYS A 176 -21.36 -5.13 10.99
N TYR A 177 -20.69 -6.06 10.31
CA TYR A 177 -20.09 -5.86 9.00
C TYR A 177 -20.52 -6.94 7.99
N PRO A 178 -21.80 -6.98 7.56
CA PRO A 178 -22.36 -8.10 6.79
C PRO A 178 -21.75 -8.27 5.39
N LEU A 179 -21.11 -7.23 4.82
CA LEU A 179 -20.42 -7.31 3.53
C LEU A 179 -18.92 -7.62 3.65
N ALA A 180 -18.39 -7.80 4.87
CA ALA A 180 -16.96 -8.02 5.09
C ALA A 180 -16.42 -9.29 4.38
N THR A 181 -17.26 -10.32 4.30
CA THR A 181 -16.91 -11.64 3.73
C THR A 181 -17.76 -12.01 2.53
N ALA A 182 -18.58 -11.07 2.05
CA ALA A 182 -19.39 -11.25 0.85
C ALA A 182 -18.55 -11.17 -0.43
N ASP A 183 -18.89 -12.00 -1.40
CA ASP A 183 -18.29 -11.94 -2.73
C ASP A 183 -18.86 -10.76 -3.51
N ILE A 184 -18.27 -9.59 -3.32
CA ILE A 184 -18.67 -8.32 -3.92
C ILE A 184 -17.53 -7.61 -4.63
N LEU A 185 -17.90 -6.80 -5.59
CA LEU A 185 -17.09 -5.73 -6.17
C LEU A 185 -17.67 -4.38 -5.77
N LEU A 186 -16.87 -3.34 -5.84
CA LEU A 186 -17.30 -1.96 -5.65
C LEU A 186 -17.34 -1.27 -7.00
N VAL A 187 -18.48 -0.67 -7.32
CA VAL A 187 -18.62 0.30 -8.42
C VAL A 187 -18.46 1.68 -7.80
N GLU A 188 -17.38 2.35 -8.13
CA GLU A 188 -17.05 3.68 -7.59
C GLU A 188 -17.13 4.75 -8.67
N GLU A 189 -17.40 5.99 -8.28
CA GLU A 189 -17.19 7.17 -9.08
C GLU A 189 -15.73 7.16 -9.61
N PHE A 190 -15.58 7.38 -10.93
CA PHE A 190 -14.24 7.51 -11.51
C PHE A 190 -13.68 8.88 -11.15
N ILE A 191 -12.54 8.89 -10.47
CA ILE A 191 -11.84 10.11 -10.07
C ILE A 191 -10.61 10.29 -10.95
N ASP A 192 -10.41 11.51 -11.40
CA ASP A 192 -9.22 11.94 -12.13
C ASP A 192 -8.66 13.22 -11.50
N GLY A 193 -7.34 13.31 -11.48
CA GLY A 193 -6.64 14.46 -10.92
C GLY A 193 -5.25 14.10 -10.37
N PRO A 194 -4.52 15.07 -9.86
CA PRO A 194 -3.28 14.82 -9.14
C PRO A 194 -3.49 13.99 -7.87
N GLN A 195 -2.48 13.21 -7.52
CA GLN A 195 -2.48 12.41 -6.29
C GLN A 195 -1.39 12.87 -5.33
N VAL A 196 -1.64 12.62 -4.05
CA VAL A 196 -0.64 12.69 -2.99
C VAL A 196 -0.82 11.53 -2.03
N THR A 197 0.27 11.13 -1.43
CA THR A 197 0.27 10.16 -0.33
C THR A 197 0.61 10.88 0.97
N VAL A 198 -0.17 10.64 2.03
CA VAL A 198 0.07 11.23 3.35
C VAL A 198 0.38 10.13 4.34
N GLU A 199 1.51 10.23 4.99
CA GLU A 199 1.94 9.28 6.02
C GLU A 199 1.96 9.95 7.38
N GLY A 200 1.71 9.12 8.40
CA GLY A 200 1.73 9.56 9.79
C GLY A 200 1.54 8.40 10.76
N TRP A 201 1.40 8.74 12.02
CA TRP A 201 1.10 7.76 13.07
C TRP A 201 0.08 8.29 14.07
N ILE A 202 -0.58 7.36 14.75
CA ILE A 202 -1.40 7.65 15.92
C ILE A 202 -0.76 6.98 17.13
N HIS A 203 -0.59 7.75 18.20
CA HIS A 203 -0.11 7.26 19.47
C HIS A 203 -0.87 7.95 20.60
N ASN A 204 -1.43 7.19 21.54
CA ASN A 204 -2.22 7.69 22.66
C ASN A 204 -3.32 8.68 22.23
N GLY A 205 -4.00 8.42 21.11
CA GLY A 205 -5.07 9.24 20.56
C GLY A 205 -4.61 10.54 19.88
N GLN A 206 -3.31 10.77 19.78
CA GLN A 206 -2.74 11.92 19.07
C GLN A 206 -2.29 11.49 17.68
N THR A 207 -2.69 12.25 16.66
CA THR A 207 -2.32 12.05 15.26
C THR A 207 -1.15 12.96 14.90
N HIS A 208 -0.10 12.37 14.34
CA HIS A 208 1.09 13.05 13.87
C HIS A 208 1.31 12.74 12.40
N LEU A 209 1.69 13.75 11.62
CA LEU A 209 2.07 13.54 10.22
C LEU A 209 3.57 13.28 10.09
N TRP A 210 3.91 12.37 9.19
CA TRP A 210 5.28 12.03 8.84
C TRP A 210 5.74 12.75 7.57
N ALA A 211 4.97 12.59 6.48
CA ALA A 211 5.28 13.18 5.19
C ALA A 211 4.03 13.39 4.34
N ILE A 212 4.13 14.30 3.37
CA ILE A 212 3.26 14.41 2.19
C ILE A 212 4.15 14.13 0.98
N THR A 213 3.90 13.03 0.29
CA THR A 213 4.65 12.56 -0.88
C THR A 213 3.82 12.81 -2.13
N ASP A 214 4.40 13.46 -3.14
CA ASP A 214 3.72 13.66 -4.42
C ASP A 214 3.70 12.34 -5.21
N THR A 215 2.53 11.99 -5.75
CA THR A 215 2.36 10.89 -6.70
C THR A 215 2.18 11.48 -8.09
N ASN A 216 3.17 11.28 -8.96
CA ASN A 216 3.17 11.81 -10.31
C ASN A 216 2.85 10.69 -11.29
N THR A 217 2.02 10.99 -12.30
CA THR A 217 1.62 10.03 -13.34
C THR A 217 2.28 10.35 -14.67
N PHE A 218 2.36 9.37 -15.56
CA PHE A 218 2.74 9.61 -16.94
C PHE A 218 1.74 10.56 -17.61
N PRO A 219 2.18 11.44 -18.51
CA PRO A 219 1.31 12.39 -19.19
C PRO A 219 0.12 11.69 -19.87
N GLY A 220 -1.11 12.16 -19.57
CA GLY A 220 -2.34 11.62 -20.14
C GLY A 220 -2.73 10.22 -19.63
N SER A 221 -2.15 9.77 -18.54
CA SER A 221 -2.39 8.46 -17.93
C SER A 221 -2.61 8.58 -16.43
N GLN A 222 -3.25 7.56 -15.82
CA GLN A 222 -3.28 7.37 -14.36
C GLN A 222 -2.18 6.43 -13.87
N THR A 223 -1.34 5.91 -14.76
CA THR A 223 -0.20 5.07 -14.41
C THR A 223 0.84 5.90 -13.66
N ILE A 224 1.23 5.46 -12.48
CA ILE A 224 2.18 6.16 -11.64
C ILE A 224 3.57 6.10 -12.27
N ASP A 225 4.11 7.26 -12.59
CA ASP A 225 5.47 7.47 -13.08
C ASP A 225 6.48 7.46 -11.93
N ASN A 226 6.22 8.30 -10.92
CA ASN A 226 7.13 8.42 -9.78
C ASN A 226 6.44 8.96 -8.53
N PHE A 227 7.10 8.74 -7.41
CA PHE A 227 6.85 9.40 -6.14
C PHE A 227 7.98 10.38 -5.85
N SER A 228 7.68 11.55 -5.28
CA SER A 228 8.71 12.54 -4.95
C SER A 228 8.45 13.24 -3.61
N LEU A 229 9.54 13.55 -2.90
CA LEU A 229 9.56 14.17 -1.58
C LEU A 229 10.74 15.18 -1.50
N PRO A 230 10.55 16.38 -0.86
CA PRO A 230 9.31 16.90 -0.29
C PRO A 230 8.26 17.24 -1.34
N SER A 231 6.99 17.31 -0.90
CA SER A 231 5.89 17.69 -1.79
C SER A 231 6.10 19.10 -2.36
N ARG A 232 5.80 19.24 -3.66
CA ARG A 232 5.89 20.51 -4.40
C ARG A 232 4.61 21.35 -4.33
N ARG A 233 3.59 20.89 -3.55
CA ARG A 233 2.38 21.67 -3.28
C ARG A 233 2.73 22.93 -2.49
N SER A 234 1.95 23.99 -2.70
CA SER A 234 2.11 25.20 -1.90
C SER A 234 1.90 24.93 -0.40
N PRO A 235 2.44 25.75 0.50
CA PRO A 235 2.20 25.59 1.95
C PRO A 235 0.71 25.54 2.31
N GLU A 236 -0.14 26.30 1.60
CA GLU A 236 -1.59 26.33 1.82
C GLU A 236 -2.25 25.00 1.40
N GLN A 237 -1.82 24.44 0.26
CA GLN A 237 -2.26 23.13 -0.21
C GLN A 237 -1.82 22.02 0.75
N GLN A 238 -0.56 22.02 1.17
CA GLN A 238 -0.05 21.06 2.15
C GLN A 238 -0.81 21.14 3.47
N ALA A 239 -1.12 22.35 3.95
CA ALA A 239 -1.93 22.53 5.16
C ALA A 239 -3.37 22.03 4.99
N ALA A 240 -3.97 22.16 3.80
CA ALA A 240 -5.30 21.62 3.50
C ALA A 240 -5.28 20.08 3.44
N ILE A 241 -4.28 19.49 2.78
CA ILE A 241 -4.04 18.05 2.71
C ILE A 241 -3.86 17.48 4.13
N ALA A 242 -3.03 18.12 4.95
CA ALA A 242 -2.76 17.72 6.33
C ALA A 242 -4.04 17.69 7.18
N ARG A 243 -4.85 18.74 7.12
CA ARG A 243 -6.14 18.79 7.85
C ARG A 243 -7.09 17.69 7.41
N PHE A 244 -7.22 17.48 6.09
CA PHE A 244 -8.08 16.42 5.55
C PHE A 244 -7.60 15.04 5.98
N ALA A 245 -6.29 14.77 5.91
CA ALA A 245 -5.70 13.50 6.29
C ALA A 245 -5.93 13.19 7.78
N ILE A 246 -5.76 14.18 8.66
CA ILE A 246 -6.02 14.04 10.10
C ILE A 246 -7.50 13.72 10.35
N ASP A 247 -8.44 14.45 9.72
CA ASP A 247 -9.88 14.18 9.86
C ASP A 247 -10.24 12.79 9.32
N ALA A 248 -9.70 12.41 8.16
CA ALA A 248 -9.95 11.11 7.52
C ALA A 248 -9.48 9.95 8.40
N ILE A 249 -8.26 9.99 8.91
CA ILE A 249 -7.75 8.89 9.75
C ILE A 249 -8.45 8.80 11.10
N GLN A 250 -8.83 9.91 11.69
CA GLN A 250 -9.61 9.91 12.94
C GLN A 250 -11.00 9.31 12.73
N ARG A 251 -11.69 9.66 11.65
CA ARG A 251 -13.01 9.09 11.29
C ARG A 251 -12.93 7.62 10.92
N SER A 252 -11.83 7.16 10.34
CA SER A 252 -11.64 5.73 10.02
C SER A 252 -11.75 4.83 11.24
N GLY A 253 -11.48 5.36 12.43
CA GLY A 253 -11.43 4.63 13.68
C GLY A 253 -10.09 3.93 13.92
N PHE A 254 -9.08 4.22 13.09
CA PHE A 254 -7.71 3.78 13.34
C PHE A 254 -7.19 4.43 14.61
N ASP A 255 -6.65 3.66 15.52
CA ASP A 255 -6.45 4.07 16.90
C ASP A 255 -5.00 4.06 17.39
N ASN A 256 -4.13 3.33 16.73
CA ASN A 256 -2.71 3.25 17.08
C ASN A 256 -1.89 2.71 15.91
N GLY A 257 -0.63 3.14 15.77
CA GLY A 257 0.27 2.66 14.73
C GLY A 257 0.49 3.67 13.59
N PHE A 258 1.28 3.26 12.62
CA PHE A 258 1.51 4.02 11.39
C PHE A 258 0.32 3.90 10.44
N PHE A 259 0.09 4.96 9.65
CA PHE A 259 -0.88 4.94 8.54
C PHE A 259 -0.29 5.59 7.29
N ASN A 260 -0.86 5.20 6.16
CA ASN A 260 -0.62 5.78 4.86
C ASN A 260 -1.96 6.02 4.17
N LEU A 261 -2.22 7.24 3.72
CA LEU A 261 -3.43 7.65 3.04
C LEU A 261 -3.12 8.06 1.61
N GLU A 262 -3.90 7.55 0.66
CA GLU A 262 -3.81 7.97 -0.74
C GLU A 262 -4.96 8.92 -1.07
N LEU A 263 -4.64 10.11 -1.53
CA LEU A 263 -5.59 11.19 -1.76
C LEU A 263 -5.55 11.67 -3.21
N TRP A 264 -6.73 11.96 -3.76
CA TRP A 264 -6.91 12.69 -5.00
C TRP A 264 -7.22 14.15 -4.74
N GLU A 265 -6.59 15.05 -5.51
CA GLU A 265 -6.95 16.46 -5.58
C GLU A 265 -7.91 16.67 -6.75
N THR A 266 -9.18 16.96 -6.46
CA THR A 266 -10.22 17.15 -7.48
C THR A 266 -10.76 18.58 -7.45
N PRO A 267 -11.44 19.04 -8.50
CA PRO A 267 -12.12 20.34 -8.47
C PRO A 267 -13.15 20.50 -7.34
N GLN A 268 -13.68 19.36 -6.84
CA GLN A 268 -14.64 19.32 -5.72
C GLN A 268 -13.95 19.19 -4.35
N GLY A 269 -12.63 19.23 -4.30
CA GLY A 269 -11.82 19.06 -3.09
C GLY A 269 -11.11 17.71 -3.02
N LEU A 270 -10.55 17.43 -1.86
CA LEU A 270 -9.81 16.18 -1.61
C LEU A 270 -10.76 14.98 -1.53
N ARG A 271 -10.32 13.86 -2.11
CA ARG A 271 -10.99 12.56 -2.05
C ARG A 271 -10.01 11.50 -1.58
N LEU A 272 -10.44 10.64 -0.66
CA LEU A 272 -9.62 9.55 -0.15
C LEU A 272 -9.79 8.32 -1.05
N THR A 273 -8.69 7.77 -1.54
CA THR A 273 -8.69 6.51 -2.30
C THR A 273 -8.61 5.32 -1.38
N GLU A 274 -7.72 5.40 -0.40
CA GLU A 274 -7.36 4.26 0.42
C GLU A 274 -6.78 4.66 1.77
N VAL A 275 -7.12 3.88 2.81
CA VAL A 275 -6.50 3.92 4.13
C VAL A 275 -5.68 2.65 4.31
N ASN A 276 -4.38 2.80 4.48
CA ASN A 276 -3.47 1.70 4.82
C ASN A 276 -3.05 1.86 6.28
N GLY A 277 -3.38 0.88 7.14
CA GLY A 277 -3.05 0.89 8.57
C GLY A 277 -1.59 0.54 8.86
N ARG A 278 -0.68 0.85 7.94
CA ARG A 278 0.75 0.55 8.00
C ARG A 278 1.59 1.66 7.38
N ALA A 279 2.89 1.64 7.64
CA ALA A 279 3.84 2.52 6.95
C ALA A 279 4.01 2.11 5.48
N ALA A 280 4.24 3.10 4.60
CA ALA A 280 4.68 2.85 3.23
C ALA A 280 6.21 2.71 3.18
N VAL A 281 6.71 1.56 3.62
CA VAL A 281 8.16 1.32 3.73
C VAL A 281 8.89 1.31 2.38
N SER A 282 8.16 1.17 1.27
CA SER A 282 8.70 1.41 -0.08
C SER A 282 9.28 2.82 -0.25
N PHE A 283 8.85 3.79 0.57
CA PHE A 283 9.38 5.15 0.58
C PHE A 283 10.54 5.37 1.57
N ALA A 284 11.06 4.31 2.19
CA ALA A 284 12.11 4.44 3.21
C ALA A 284 13.37 5.15 2.69
N GLY A 285 13.75 4.91 1.43
CA GLY A 285 14.85 5.62 0.76
C GLY A 285 14.57 7.11 0.61
N LEU A 286 13.36 7.47 0.20
CA LEU A 286 12.91 8.86 0.08
C LEU A 286 12.94 9.58 1.43
N HIS A 287 12.39 8.94 2.48
CA HIS A 287 12.37 9.49 3.83
C HIS A 287 13.78 9.73 4.37
N ARG A 288 14.67 8.77 4.17
CA ARG A 288 16.07 8.92 4.59
C ARG A 288 16.76 10.06 3.87
N ALA A 289 16.59 10.14 2.56
CA ALA A 289 17.26 11.14 1.74
C ALA A 289 16.70 12.56 1.94
N ALA A 290 15.38 12.74 1.93
CA ALA A 290 14.74 14.05 2.01
C ALA A 290 14.45 14.52 3.43
N LEU A 291 14.22 13.59 4.38
CA LEU A 291 13.81 13.90 5.75
C LEU A 291 14.81 13.47 6.82
N GLY A 292 15.91 12.81 6.46
CA GLY A 292 16.91 12.33 7.40
C GLY A 292 16.37 11.31 8.43
N ALA A 293 15.24 10.68 8.18
CA ALA A 293 14.53 9.84 9.15
C ALA A 293 14.41 8.39 8.69
N ASN A 294 14.50 7.47 9.63
CA ASN A 294 14.35 6.02 9.39
C ASN A 294 12.95 5.57 9.81
N ILE A 295 12.08 5.32 8.84
CA ILE A 295 10.70 4.90 9.09
C ILE A 295 10.61 3.54 9.80
N PHE A 296 11.54 2.61 9.57
CA PHE A 296 11.56 1.32 10.26
C PHE A 296 11.82 1.46 11.76
N ALA A 297 12.70 2.40 12.16
CA ALA A 297 12.92 2.69 13.57
C ALA A 297 11.67 3.28 14.23
N ALA A 298 10.99 4.20 13.55
CA ALA A 298 9.75 4.79 14.03
C ALA A 298 8.62 3.74 14.17
N VAL A 299 8.51 2.83 13.20
CA VAL A 299 7.54 1.72 13.24
C VAL A 299 7.85 0.77 14.40
N ALA A 300 9.12 0.44 14.65
CA ALA A 300 9.53 -0.40 15.76
C ALA A 300 9.23 0.23 17.13
N ASP A 301 9.46 1.54 17.28
CA ASP A 301 9.11 2.27 18.50
C ASP A 301 7.60 2.21 18.78
N LEU A 302 6.76 2.48 17.77
CA LEU A 302 5.30 2.42 17.91
C LEU A 302 4.81 1.01 18.25
N ALA A 303 5.35 -0.01 17.61
CA ALA A 303 5.02 -1.40 17.93
C ALA A 303 5.34 -1.74 19.39
N CYS A 304 6.38 -1.11 19.96
CA CYS A 304 6.73 -1.22 21.38
C CYS A 304 5.88 -0.33 22.30
N GLY A 305 4.83 0.33 21.81
CA GLY A 305 3.99 1.24 22.57
C GLY A 305 4.68 2.55 22.95
N LYS A 306 5.72 2.94 22.23
CA LYS A 306 6.47 4.17 22.44
C LYS A 306 6.18 5.18 21.34
N GLU A 307 6.25 6.46 21.70
CA GLU A 307 6.28 7.49 20.67
C GLU A 307 7.60 7.40 19.89
N PRO A 308 7.57 7.45 18.54
CA PRO A 308 8.78 7.37 17.73
C PRO A 308 9.83 8.39 18.15
N ALA A 309 11.07 7.96 18.34
CA ALA A 309 12.19 8.86 18.57
C ALA A 309 12.61 9.58 17.28
N GLU A 310 12.49 8.91 16.15
CA GLU A 310 12.70 9.47 14.81
C GLU A 310 11.73 10.62 14.54
N ARG A 311 12.25 11.71 14.00
CA ARG A 311 11.46 12.87 13.58
C ARG A 311 11.88 13.32 12.20
N PRO A 312 10.94 13.39 11.24
CA PRO A 312 11.23 13.95 9.93
C PRO A 312 11.76 15.37 10.02
N GLN A 313 12.92 15.61 9.43
CA GLN A 313 13.52 16.94 9.31
C GLN A 313 14.04 17.13 7.89
N ALA A 314 13.64 18.21 7.24
CA ALA A 314 14.09 18.49 5.88
C ALA A 314 15.61 18.56 5.79
N THR A 315 16.21 17.73 4.94
CA THR A 315 17.65 17.70 4.70
C THR A 315 18.12 18.77 3.69
N GLY A 316 17.16 19.41 3.02
CA GLY A 316 17.43 20.28 1.87
C GLY A 316 17.62 19.53 0.55
N ARG A 317 17.47 18.20 0.55
CA ARG A 317 17.50 17.36 -0.67
C ARG A 317 16.09 17.01 -1.14
N VAL A 318 15.98 16.77 -2.43
CA VAL A 318 14.82 16.16 -3.07
C VAL A 318 15.12 14.67 -3.30
N ALA A 319 14.14 13.82 -3.08
CA ALA A 319 14.22 12.39 -3.38
C ALA A 319 13.06 11.95 -4.26
N GLY A 320 13.27 10.94 -5.10
CA GLY A 320 12.25 10.37 -5.97
C GLY A 320 12.44 8.88 -6.20
N GLN A 321 11.33 8.17 -6.33
CA GLN A 321 11.26 6.77 -6.72
C GLN A 321 10.52 6.68 -8.05
N PHE A 322 11.23 6.31 -9.11
CA PHE A 322 10.73 6.32 -10.49
C PHE A 322 10.47 4.89 -10.96
N ASN A 323 9.27 4.62 -11.47
CA ASN A 323 8.90 3.31 -11.95
C ASN A 323 9.42 3.02 -13.36
N LEU A 324 9.89 1.79 -13.59
CA LEU A 324 10.03 1.21 -14.92
C LEU A 324 8.74 0.45 -15.24
N ILE A 325 7.99 0.88 -16.25
CA ILE A 325 6.68 0.33 -16.60
C ILE A 325 6.71 -0.29 -17.98
N SER A 326 6.05 -1.42 -18.18
CA SER A 326 5.72 -1.99 -19.49
C SER A 326 4.21 -2.23 -19.61
N PHE A 327 3.68 -1.92 -20.80
CA PHE A 327 2.32 -2.25 -21.22
C PHE A 327 2.28 -3.45 -22.17
N GLN A 328 3.42 -4.10 -22.42
CA GLN A 328 3.55 -5.20 -23.36
C GLN A 328 3.59 -6.55 -22.62
N GLU A 329 2.93 -7.55 -23.19
CA GLU A 329 3.14 -8.94 -22.79
C GLU A 329 4.40 -9.47 -23.47
N ALA A 330 5.44 -9.76 -22.68
CA ALA A 330 6.73 -10.26 -23.17
C ALA A 330 7.53 -10.90 -22.03
N LYS A 331 8.66 -11.51 -22.34
CA LYS A 331 9.64 -11.86 -21.29
C LYS A 331 10.38 -10.62 -20.81
N ALA A 332 10.74 -10.60 -19.54
CA ALA A 332 11.49 -9.46 -18.96
C ALA A 332 12.78 -9.17 -19.74
N ALA A 333 13.47 -10.17 -20.25
CA ALA A 333 14.67 -10.01 -21.08
C ALA A 333 14.41 -9.33 -22.44
N GLU A 334 13.17 -9.32 -22.91
CA GLU A 334 12.80 -8.63 -24.15
C GLU A 334 12.52 -7.13 -23.90
N LEU A 335 12.14 -6.79 -22.67
CA LEU A 335 11.77 -5.44 -22.23
C LEU A 335 12.90 -4.70 -21.55
N LEU A 336 13.85 -5.43 -20.94
CA LEU A 336 14.91 -4.89 -20.11
C LEU A 336 16.30 -5.28 -20.58
N ASN A 337 17.23 -4.34 -20.53
CA ASN A 337 18.65 -4.57 -20.68
C ASN A 337 19.27 -4.88 -19.31
N PHE A 338 19.32 -6.15 -18.93
CA PHE A 338 19.87 -6.61 -17.65
C PHE A 338 21.36 -6.31 -17.46
N GLU A 339 22.14 -6.31 -18.54
CA GLU A 339 23.56 -5.98 -18.48
C GLU A 339 23.76 -4.50 -18.10
N ALA A 340 23.02 -3.60 -18.75
CA ALA A 340 23.04 -2.19 -18.39
C ALA A 340 22.49 -1.96 -16.97
N ALA A 341 21.41 -2.63 -16.60
CA ALA A 341 20.79 -2.51 -15.28
C ALA A 341 21.75 -2.90 -14.14
N ALA A 342 22.54 -3.95 -14.33
CA ALA A 342 23.51 -4.41 -13.33
C ALA A 342 24.62 -3.40 -13.02
N THR A 343 24.80 -2.36 -13.83
CA THR A 343 25.79 -1.29 -13.62
C THR A 343 25.23 -0.06 -12.89
N ILE A 344 23.94 -0.06 -12.56
CA ILE A 344 23.22 1.10 -11.99
C ILE A 344 22.83 0.79 -10.56
N ALA A 345 23.50 1.40 -9.61
CA ALA A 345 23.31 1.15 -8.18
C ALA A 345 21.95 1.62 -7.66
N GLU A 346 21.37 2.64 -8.29
CA GLU A 346 20.08 3.25 -7.93
C GLU A 346 18.87 2.47 -8.45
N LEU A 347 19.09 1.36 -9.18
CA LEU A 347 18.04 0.58 -9.84
C LEU A 347 17.85 -0.78 -9.16
N VAL A 348 16.59 -1.10 -8.87
CA VAL A 348 16.15 -2.43 -8.44
C VAL A 348 15.18 -2.99 -9.49
N LEU A 349 15.50 -4.16 -10.05
CA LEU A 349 14.59 -4.90 -10.92
C LEU A 349 13.78 -5.93 -10.12
N PHE A 350 12.49 -6.08 -10.47
CA PHE A 350 11.58 -6.97 -9.75
C PHE A 350 11.41 -8.35 -10.40
N HIS A 351 11.99 -8.55 -11.59
CA HIS A 351 11.81 -9.76 -12.37
C HIS A 351 13.13 -10.30 -12.91
N ASP A 352 13.26 -11.61 -12.91
CA ASP A 352 14.36 -12.31 -13.57
C ASP A 352 14.19 -12.28 -15.11
N PRO A 353 15.26 -12.44 -15.89
CA PRO A 353 15.21 -12.38 -17.36
C PRO A 353 14.17 -13.29 -18.01
N GLY A 354 13.95 -14.48 -17.45
CA GLY A 354 13.01 -15.48 -17.96
C GLY A 354 11.56 -15.26 -17.57
N HIS A 355 11.27 -14.28 -16.69
CA HIS A 355 9.92 -14.02 -16.20
C HIS A 355 9.02 -13.49 -17.32
N SER A 356 7.79 -14.01 -17.41
CA SER A 356 6.77 -13.53 -18.35
C SER A 356 6.00 -12.38 -17.73
N ILE A 357 6.13 -11.19 -18.30
CA ILE A 357 5.38 -9.98 -17.91
C ILE A 357 4.02 -10.06 -18.62
N ARG A 358 2.97 -9.90 -17.85
CA ARG A 358 1.57 -9.87 -18.34
C ARG A 358 0.84 -8.73 -17.63
N PRO A 359 0.69 -7.57 -18.27
CA PRO A 359 -0.12 -6.50 -17.73
C PRO A 359 -1.56 -6.97 -17.50
N VAL A 360 -2.00 -6.93 -16.24
CA VAL A 360 -3.36 -7.36 -15.85
C VAL A 360 -4.34 -6.20 -15.76
N SER A 361 -3.86 -4.98 -16.02
CA SER A 361 -4.64 -3.76 -16.00
C SER A 361 -4.09 -2.74 -16.99
N GLU A 362 -4.83 -1.66 -17.19
CA GLU A 362 -4.41 -0.51 -18.00
C GLU A 362 -3.21 0.26 -17.41
N PHE A 363 -2.88 0.00 -16.14
CA PHE A 363 -1.74 0.66 -15.46
C PHE A 363 -0.39 0.03 -15.77
N GLY A 364 -0.36 -1.01 -16.61
CA GLY A 364 0.87 -1.71 -16.99
C GLY A 364 1.42 -2.61 -15.88
N SER A 365 2.63 -3.09 -16.08
CA SER A 365 3.39 -3.88 -15.10
C SER A 365 4.65 -3.14 -14.69
N VAL A 366 4.90 -3.04 -13.39
CA VAL A 366 6.13 -2.45 -12.85
C VAL A 366 7.26 -3.46 -13.00
N LEU A 367 8.28 -3.11 -13.76
CA LEU A 367 9.46 -3.94 -14.04
C LEU A 367 10.58 -3.74 -13.01
N GLY A 368 10.61 -2.58 -12.38
CA GLY A 368 11.62 -2.17 -11.42
C GLY A 368 11.43 -0.72 -10.98
N GLN A 369 12.29 -0.27 -10.09
CA GLN A 369 12.27 1.10 -9.54
C GLN A 369 13.66 1.69 -9.48
N ILE A 370 13.75 2.99 -9.73
CA ILE A 370 14.97 3.80 -9.65
C ILE A 370 14.80 4.74 -8.46
N GLU A 371 15.68 4.67 -7.47
CA GLU A 371 15.70 5.61 -6.33
C GLU A 371 16.79 6.64 -6.50
N LEU A 372 16.42 7.92 -6.51
CA LEU A 372 17.34 9.04 -6.71
C LEU A 372 17.15 10.12 -5.65
N SER A 373 18.22 10.83 -5.35
CA SER A 373 18.15 12.06 -4.57
C SER A 373 19.14 13.08 -5.09
N GLY A 374 18.75 14.37 -5.07
CA GLY A 374 19.54 15.47 -5.64
C GLY A 374 19.18 16.83 -5.04
N GLY A 375 19.64 17.88 -5.68
CA GLY A 375 19.35 19.25 -5.29
C GLY A 375 18.01 19.77 -5.77
N SER A 376 17.43 19.17 -6.83
CA SER A 376 16.12 19.56 -7.37
C SER A 376 15.38 18.35 -7.97
N TYR A 377 14.07 18.51 -8.16
CA TYR A 377 13.25 17.51 -8.83
C TYR A 377 13.63 17.32 -10.28
N GLU A 378 13.94 18.42 -10.98
CA GLU A 378 14.34 18.42 -12.40
C GLU A 378 15.62 17.62 -12.60
N GLU A 379 16.59 17.76 -11.70
CA GLU A 379 17.86 17.01 -11.72
C GLU A 379 17.60 15.50 -11.61
N ILE A 380 16.85 15.07 -10.58
CA ILE A 380 16.58 13.63 -10.37
C ILE A 380 15.69 13.05 -11.47
N HIS A 381 14.73 13.83 -11.99
CA HIS A 381 13.88 13.40 -13.10
C HIS A 381 14.70 13.21 -14.39
N ALA A 382 15.56 14.16 -14.74
CA ALA A 382 16.43 14.02 -15.89
C ALA A 382 17.35 12.77 -15.78
N ARG A 383 17.88 12.52 -14.59
CA ARG A 383 18.68 11.33 -14.31
C ARG A 383 17.88 10.03 -14.44
N ALA A 384 16.64 10.00 -13.97
CA ALA A 384 15.75 8.86 -14.12
C ALA A 384 15.49 8.54 -15.59
N GLU A 385 15.24 9.59 -16.43
CA GLU A 385 15.04 9.42 -17.86
C GLU A 385 16.28 8.90 -18.59
N GLU A 386 17.48 9.32 -18.17
CA GLU A 386 18.73 8.74 -18.71
C GLU A 386 18.86 7.25 -18.38
N ILE A 387 18.50 6.84 -17.16
CA ILE A 387 18.52 5.45 -16.74
C ILE A 387 17.47 4.65 -17.52
N ARG A 388 16.23 5.16 -17.64
CA ARG A 388 15.18 4.53 -18.43
C ARG A 388 15.62 4.24 -19.87
N LYS A 389 16.22 5.22 -20.54
CA LYS A 389 16.75 5.07 -21.93
C LYS A 389 17.83 4.01 -22.07
N LYS A 390 18.58 3.71 -21.00
CA LYS A 390 19.63 2.68 -21.02
C LYS A 390 19.08 1.28 -20.73
N VAL A 391 18.01 1.21 -19.95
CA VAL A 391 17.51 -0.05 -19.37
C VAL A 391 16.27 -0.57 -20.09
N LEU A 392 15.35 0.29 -20.53
CA LEU A 392 14.19 -0.13 -21.33
C LEU A 392 14.60 -0.40 -22.80
N ARG A 393 14.03 -1.45 -23.41
CA ARG A 393 14.26 -1.85 -24.80
C ARG A 393 13.08 -1.49 -25.68
#